data_1e816ca8eb072c21d97870ccfd636589
#
_entry.id   1e816ca8eb072c21d97870ccfd636589
#
_cell.length_a   1.000
_cell.length_b   1.000
_cell.length_c   1.000
_cell.angle_alpha   90.00
_cell.angle_beta   90.00
_cell.angle_gamma   90.00
#
_symmetry.space_group_name_H-M   'P 1'
#
loop_
_entity.id
_entity.type
_entity.pdbx_description
1 polymer ?
#
loop_
_entity_poly.entity_id
_entity_poly.type
_entity_poly.pdbx_seq_one_letter_code
_entity_poly.pdbx_strand_id
1 'polypeptide(L)'
;MRLFIILWCLTFSSFAAGIIGDIILHTGNAVIERNDGEDVNAEDELDIFSYNTVKTGKGKVAIGFIDDTRVDVTEHSKLIIDEFVYDPNTKTGSLSLKAALGTIRYASGQIAKTSPTNVQITTPTATIGVRGTDFTMTVDEIGSSTIILLPSCDTNGFCFVGEITVESDAGQVIMN
;
A
#
# COMPACT_ATOMS: atom_id res chain seq x y z
N MET A 1 -53.30 -28.32 -17.33
CA MET A 1 -52.62 -27.05 -17.33
C MET A 1 -51.37 -27.21 -16.46
N ARG A 2 -50.20 -27.49 -17.09
CA ARG A 2 -48.94 -27.77 -16.37
C ARG A 2 -48.15 -26.45 -16.27
N LEU A 3 -47.97 -25.97 -15.04
CA LEU A 3 -47.24 -24.77 -14.70
C LEU A 3 -45.73 -25.12 -14.70
N PHE A 4 -44.97 -24.62 -15.67
CA PHE A 4 -43.52 -24.67 -15.69
C PHE A 4 -42.95 -23.52 -14.86
N ILE A 5 -42.43 -23.85 -13.68
CA ILE A 5 -41.67 -22.88 -12.88
C ILE A 5 -40.20 -22.89 -13.43
N ILE A 6 -39.85 -21.82 -14.15
CA ILE A 6 -38.48 -21.57 -14.59
C ILE A 6 -37.73 -21.02 -13.39
N LEU A 7 -36.89 -21.86 -12.77
CA LEU A 7 -35.96 -21.47 -11.71
C LEU A 7 -34.78 -20.74 -12.35
N TRP A 8 -34.78 -19.42 -12.28
CA TRP A 8 -33.67 -18.58 -12.75
C TRP A 8 -32.52 -18.64 -11.73
N CYS A 9 -31.52 -19.48 -12.04
CA CYS A 9 -30.30 -19.56 -11.24
C CYS A 9 -29.43 -18.32 -11.50
N LEU A 10 -29.46 -17.35 -10.60
CA LEU A 10 -28.56 -16.20 -10.58
C LEU A 10 -27.16 -16.71 -10.21
N THR A 11 -26.29 -16.91 -11.19
CA THR A 11 -24.87 -17.18 -10.95
C THR A 11 -24.21 -15.85 -10.53
N PHE A 12 -23.97 -15.70 -9.23
CA PHE A 12 -23.05 -14.68 -8.73
C PHE A 12 -21.63 -15.08 -9.14
N SER A 13 -21.07 -14.36 -10.14
CA SER A 13 -19.63 -14.45 -10.42
C SER A 13 -18.91 -13.75 -9.27
N SER A 14 -18.36 -14.51 -8.33
CA SER A 14 -17.37 -14.00 -7.39
C SER A 14 -16.13 -13.60 -8.18
N PHE A 15 -15.87 -12.31 -8.30
CA PHE A 15 -14.56 -11.82 -8.69
C PHE A 15 -13.60 -12.18 -7.56
N ALA A 16 -12.75 -13.18 -7.78
CA ALA A 16 -11.62 -13.43 -6.90
C ALA A 16 -10.67 -12.22 -7.03
N ALA A 17 -10.44 -11.52 -5.91
CA ALA A 17 -9.43 -10.48 -5.87
C ALA A 17 -8.07 -11.10 -6.22
N GLY A 18 -7.34 -10.52 -7.18
CA GLY A 18 -6.02 -11.00 -7.57
C GLY A 18 -4.99 -10.72 -6.45
N ILE A 19 -4.00 -11.60 -6.32
CA ILE A 19 -2.84 -11.37 -5.46
C ILE A 19 -2.07 -10.16 -5.99
N ILE A 20 -1.79 -9.20 -5.13
CA ILE A 20 -1.09 -7.95 -5.47
C ILE A 20 0.31 -7.87 -4.87
N GLY A 21 0.67 -8.81 -4.01
CA GLY A 21 1.95 -8.90 -3.31
C GLY A 21 1.89 -9.94 -2.21
N ASP A 22 2.95 -10.00 -1.43
CA ASP A 22 3.11 -10.90 -0.30
C ASP A 22 3.88 -10.25 0.85
N ILE A 23 3.82 -10.87 2.01
CA ILE A 23 4.67 -10.48 3.16
C ILE A 23 6.06 -11.08 2.95
N ILE A 24 7.04 -10.22 2.69
CA ILE A 24 8.44 -10.63 2.47
C ILE A 24 9.28 -10.70 3.77
N LEU A 25 8.77 -10.14 4.85
CA LEU A 25 9.36 -10.20 6.18
C LEU A 25 8.30 -9.94 7.25
N HIS A 26 8.26 -10.79 8.24
CA HIS A 26 7.42 -10.61 9.41
C HIS A 26 8.22 -10.84 10.71
N THR A 27 7.95 -10.02 11.72
CA THR A 27 8.46 -10.22 13.09
C THR A 27 7.44 -9.76 14.11
N GLY A 28 7.31 -10.49 15.22
CA GLY A 28 6.44 -10.14 16.32
C GLY A 28 4.96 -10.30 16.02
N ASN A 29 4.10 -9.44 16.56
CA ASN A 29 2.65 -9.55 16.43
C ASN A 29 2.14 -8.61 15.35
N ALA A 30 1.51 -9.15 14.32
CA ALA A 30 0.81 -8.40 13.31
C ALA A 30 -0.38 -9.20 12.76
N VAL A 31 -1.40 -8.49 12.28
CA VAL A 31 -2.65 -9.05 11.75
C VAL A 31 -2.97 -8.38 10.42
N ILE A 32 -3.39 -9.17 9.48
CA ILE A 32 -3.95 -8.72 8.20
C ILE A 32 -5.47 -8.87 8.25
N GLU A 33 -6.16 -7.74 8.31
CA GLU A 33 -7.61 -7.70 8.23
C GLU A 33 -8.02 -7.76 6.75
N ARG A 34 -8.74 -8.78 6.38
CA ARG A 34 -9.23 -9.01 5.01
C ARG A 34 -10.47 -8.18 4.73
N ASN A 35 -10.77 -7.98 3.44
CA ASN A 35 -11.96 -7.22 3.02
C ASN A 35 -13.30 -7.86 3.44
N ASP A 36 -13.33 -9.16 3.67
CA ASP A 36 -14.48 -9.92 4.18
C ASP A 36 -14.65 -9.85 5.70
N GLY A 37 -13.73 -9.15 6.39
CA GLY A 37 -13.71 -8.97 7.84
C GLY A 37 -12.99 -10.10 8.59
N GLU A 38 -12.34 -11.03 7.88
CA GLU A 38 -11.49 -12.04 8.51
C GLU A 38 -10.15 -11.43 8.94
N ASP A 39 -9.73 -11.74 10.15
CA ASP A 39 -8.40 -11.39 10.67
C ASP A 39 -7.46 -12.60 10.54
N VAL A 40 -6.38 -12.45 9.76
CA VAL A 40 -5.35 -13.46 9.55
C VAL A 40 -4.05 -13.00 10.21
N ASN A 41 -3.42 -13.86 11.00
CA ASN A 41 -2.09 -13.54 11.54
C ASN A 41 -1.09 -13.37 10.41
N ALA A 42 -0.24 -12.33 10.53
CA ALA A 42 0.82 -12.12 9.56
C ALA A 42 1.89 -13.21 9.69
N GLU A 43 2.32 -13.72 8.55
CA GLU A 43 3.43 -14.67 8.42
C GLU A 43 4.17 -14.41 7.10
N ASP A 44 5.41 -14.87 6.99
CA ASP A 44 6.18 -14.73 5.75
C ASP A 44 5.48 -15.48 4.61
N GLU A 45 5.53 -14.94 3.40
CA GLU A 45 4.89 -15.45 2.17
C GLU A 45 3.34 -15.40 2.20
N LEU A 46 2.72 -14.73 3.18
CA LEU A 46 1.27 -14.55 3.19
C LEU A 46 0.84 -13.60 2.06
N ASP A 47 -0.05 -14.06 1.19
CA ASP A 47 -0.61 -13.27 0.09
C ASP A 47 -1.32 -12.01 0.57
N ILE A 48 -1.10 -10.90 -0.11
CA ILE A 48 -1.74 -9.61 0.09
C ILE A 48 -2.68 -9.30 -1.07
N PHE A 49 -3.83 -8.72 -0.74
CA PHE A 49 -4.88 -8.33 -1.68
C PHE A 49 -5.23 -6.85 -1.52
N SER A 50 -5.84 -6.25 -2.54
CA SER A 50 -6.47 -4.92 -2.41
C SER A 50 -7.49 -4.93 -1.27
N TYR A 51 -7.63 -3.80 -0.61
CA TYR A 51 -8.50 -3.58 0.56
C TYR A 51 -8.10 -4.33 1.83
N ASN A 52 -6.90 -4.94 1.86
CA ASN A 52 -6.38 -5.46 3.12
C ASN A 52 -5.92 -4.33 4.03
N THR A 53 -6.11 -4.50 5.34
CA THR A 53 -5.55 -3.62 6.36
C THR A 53 -4.47 -4.36 7.14
N VAL A 54 -3.27 -3.80 7.18
CA VAL A 54 -2.15 -4.30 7.97
C VAL A 54 -2.13 -3.59 9.31
N LYS A 55 -2.22 -4.35 10.41
CA LYS A 55 -2.14 -3.84 11.77
C LYS A 55 -0.99 -4.51 12.48
N THR A 56 -0.03 -3.73 12.98
CA THR A 56 1.08 -4.23 13.77
C THR A 56 0.90 -3.89 15.25
N GLY A 57 1.20 -4.85 16.11
CA GLY A 57 1.41 -4.62 17.53
C GLY A 57 2.89 -4.39 17.81
N LYS A 58 3.48 -5.18 18.71
CA LYS A 58 4.95 -5.23 18.89
C LYS A 58 5.56 -6.11 17.81
N GLY A 59 5.57 -5.63 16.57
CA GLY A 59 6.04 -6.37 15.42
C GLY A 59 6.23 -5.48 14.22
N LYS A 60 6.73 -6.07 13.13
CA LYS A 60 6.97 -5.40 11.85
C LYS A 60 6.53 -6.30 10.71
N VAL A 61 6.02 -5.70 9.66
CA VAL A 61 5.67 -6.38 8.41
C VAL A 61 6.30 -5.62 7.25
N ALA A 62 6.97 -6.32 6.36
CA ALA A 62 7.40 -5.78 5.07
C ALA A 62 6.59 -6.45 3.97
N ILE A 63 5.95 -5.65 3.12
CA ILE A 63 5.15 -6.10 1.99
C ILE A 63 5.94 -5.84 0.72
N GLY A 64 6.07 -6.86 -0.13
CA GLY A 64 6.53 -6.76 -1.51
C GLY A 64 5.33 -6.79 -2.45
N PHE A 65 5.13 -5.73 -3.24
CA PHE A 65 4.10 -5.71 -4.28
C PHE A 65 4.64 -6.26 -5.60
N ILE A 66 3.77 -6.77 -6.46
CA ILE A 66 4.14 -7.36 -7.76
C ILE A 66 4.75 -6.36 -8.76
N ASP A 67 4.73 -5.06 -8.47
CA ASP A 67 5.40 -4.00 -9.23
C ASP A 67 6.78 -3.62 -8.66
N ASP A 68 7.34 -4.40 -7.75
CA ASP A 68 8.56 -4.13 -6.98
C ASP A 68 8.44 -2.96 -5.97
N THR A 69 7.25 -2.43 -5.72
CA THR A 69 7.04 -1.52 -4.59
C THR A 69 7.24 -2.28 -3.28
N ARG A 70 7.96 -1.67 -2.33
CA ARG A 70 8.11 -2.20 -0.98
C ARG A 70 7.55 -1.24 0.05
N VAL A 71 6.80 -1.79 1.01
CA VAL A 71 6.26 -1.04 2.13
C VAL A 71 6.60 -1.75 3.45
N ASP A 72 7.39 -1.09 4.29
CA ASP A 72 7.71 -1.59 5.62
C ASP A 72 6.78 -0.90 6.64
N VAL A 73 6.01 -1.69 7.37
CA VAL A 73 5.10 -1.24 8.44
C VAL A 73 5.73 -1.57 9.78
N THR A 74 6.09 -0.56 10.57
CA THR A 74 6.76 -0.76 11.85
C THR A 74 5.76 -1.09 12.98
N GLU A 75 6.24 -1.20 14.20
CA GLU A 75 5.37 -1.50 15.35
C GLU A 75 4.31 -0.41 15.59
N HIS A 76 3.17 -0.83 16.16
CA HIS A 76 2.03 0.02 16.52
C HIS A 76 1.51 0.87 15.34
N SER A 77 1.51 0.30 14.13
CA SER A 77 1.12 0.98 12.90
C SER A 77 -0.13 0.37 12.27
N LYS A 78 -0.82 1.19 11.48
CA LYS A 78 -1.98 0.78 10.67
C LYS A 78 -1.85 1.32 9.26
N LEU A 79 -1.76 0.40 8.30
CA LEU A 79 -1.73 0.66 6.86
C LEU A 79 -2.95 0.03 6.20
N ILE A 80 -3.66 0.77 5.37
CA ILE A 80 -4.74 0.26 4.52
C ILE A 80 -4.25 0.29 3.08
N ILE A 81 -4.38 -0.83 2.39
CA ILE A 81 -4.15 -0.95 0.95
C ILE A 81 -5.50 -0.69 0.28
N ASP A 82 -5.69 0.53 -0.24
CA ASP A 82 -6.98 0.98 -0.76
C ASP A 82 -7.21 0.46 -2.17
N GLU A 83 -6.22 0.63 -3.05
CA GLU A 83 -6.29 0.15 -4.43
C GLU A 83 -4.90 -0.23 -4.94
N PHE A 84 -4.82 -1.31 -5.72
CA PHE A 84 -3.65 -1.67 -6.49
C PHE A 84 -4.07 -2.27 -7.84
N VAL A 85 -3.60 -1.66 -8.91
CA VAL A 85 -3.75 -2.16 -10.28
C VAL A 85 -2.38 -2.12 -10.95
N TYR A 86 -1.99 -3.19 -11.61
CA TYR A 86 -0.70 -3.25 -12.30
C TYR A 86 -0.77 -4.13 -13.55
N ASP A 87 -0.26 -3.62 -14.67
CA ASP A 87 -0.03 -4.38 -15.89
C ASP A 87 1.47 -4.64 -16.05
N PRO A 88 1.94 -5.90 -15.90
CA PRO A 88 3.35 -6.24 -16.00
C PRO A 88 3.94 -6.05 -17.41
N ASN A 89 3.10 -6.04 -18.46
CA ASN A 89 3.57 -5.87 -19.83
C ASN A 89 3.95 -4.41 -20.13
N THR A 90 3.14 -3.48 -19.66
CA THR A 90 3.35 -2.02 -19.85
C THR A 90 4.06 -1.39 -18.65
N LYS A 91 4.14 -2.09 -17.51
CA LYS A 91 4.64 -1.59 -16.21
C LYS A 91 3.87 -0.36 -15.72
N THR A 92 2.65 -0.18 -16.18
CA THR A 92 1.77 0.91 -15.77
C THR A 92 0.73 0.43 -14.76
N GLY A 93 0.17 1.35 -13.99
CA GLY A 93 -0.84 0.99 -12.99
C GLY A 93 -1.22 2.15 -12.08
N SER A 94 -1.85 1.80 -10.96
CA SER A 94 -2.19 2.71 -9.87
C SER A 94 -1.96 2.04 -8.52
N LEU A 95 -1.54 2.82 -7.54
CA LEU A 95 -1.38 2.40 -6.15
C LEU A 95 -1.92 3.48 -5.23
N SER A 96 -2.88 3.11 -4.40
CA SER A 96 -3.43 3.95 -3.33
C SER A 96 -3.25 3.27 -1.98
N LEU A 97 -2.54 3.94 -1.08
CA LEU A 97 -2.31 3.50 0.30
C LEU A 97 -2.84 4.55 1.27
N LYS A 98 -3.25 4.11 2.46
CA LYS A 98 -3.64 4.99 3.55
C LYS A 98 -2.89 4.64 4.82
N ALA A 99 -1.97 5.51 5.21
CA ALA A 99 -1.26 5.44 6.48
C ALA A 99 -2.14 6.07 7.57
N ALA A 100 -2.76 5.24 8.40
CA ALA A 100 -3.70 5.71 9.41
C ALA A 100 -3.04 6.01 10.76
N LEU A 101 -1.96 5.28 11.09
CA LEU A 101 -1.23 5.43 12.36
C LEU A 101 0.16 4.80 12.23
N GLY A 102 1.13 5.32 12.99
CA GLY A 102 2.45 4.73 13.17
C GLY A 102 3.44 5.10 12.07
N THR A 103 4.52 4.35 11.95
CA THR A 103 5.61 4.65 11.01
C THR A 103 5.65 3.64 9.88
N ILE A 104 5.68 4.15 8.66
CA ILE A 104 5.70 3.40 7.42
C ILE A 104 6.85 3.91 6.56
N ARG A 105 7.66 2.99 6.02
CA ARG A 105 8.62 3.28 4.98
C ARG A 105 8.08 2.80 3.64
N TYR A 106 8.16 3.65 2.66
CA TYR A 106 7.78 3.36 1.27
C TYR A 106 9.01 3.42 0.38
N ALA A 107 9.18 2.43 -0.48
CA ALA A 107 10.19 2.38 -1.53
C ALA A 107 9.52 2.13 -2.88
N SER A 108 9.76 3.02 -3.84
CA SER A 108 9.08 3.05 -5.13
C SER A 108 9.37 1.86 -6.03
N GLY A 109 8.32 1.25 -6.56
CA GLY A 109 8.36 0.22 -7.60
C GLY A 109 8.23 0.76 -9.03
N GLN A 110 7.71 -0.08 -9.91
CA GLN A 110 7.58 0.21 -11.35
C GLN A 110 6.49 1.24 -11.65
N ILE A 111 5.35 1.19 -10.94
CA ILE A 111 4.24 2.14 -11.16
C ILE A 111 4.72 3.58 -10.97
N ALA A 112 5.44 3.86 -9.87
CA ALA A 112 5.94 5.21 -9.60
C ALA A 112 6.92 5.73 -10.65
N LYS A 113 7.63 4.84 -11.35
CA LYS A 113 8.58 5.19 -12.42
C LYS A 113 7.90 5.46 -13.75
N THR A 114 6.83 4.73 -14.07
CA THR A 114 6.15 4.78 -15.37
C THR A 114 4.88 5.63 -15.34
N SER A 115 4.21 5.70 -14.20
CA SER A 115 2.95 6.42 -13.98
C SER A 115 2.98 7.17 -12.65
N PRO A 116 3.90 8.15 -12.48
CA PRO A 116 4.16 8.77 -11.17
C PRO A 116 2.94 9.50 -10.57
N THR A 117 2.01 9.97 -11.40
CA THR A 117 0.76 10.59 -10.93
C THR A 117 -0.26 9.60 -10.37
N ASN A 118 -0.01 8.30 -10.55
CA ASN A 118 -0.93 7.23 -10.16
C ASN A 118 -0.52 6.56 -8.84
N VAL A 119 0.50 7.08 -8.16
CA VAL A 119 0.87 6.61 -6.81
C VAL A 119 0.51 7.67 -5.80
N GLN A 120 -0.40 7.33 -4.91
CA GLN A 120 -0.92 8.23 -3.89
C GLN A 120 -0.91 7.55 -2.52
N ILE A 121 -0.38 8.25 -1.52
CA ILE A 121 -0.42 7.81 -0.14
C ILE A 121 -1.09 8.87 0.70
N THR A 122 -2.17 8.50 1.37
CA THR A 122 -2.94 9.43 2.21
C THR A 122 -2.66 9.20 3.69
N THR A 123 -2.69 10.27 4.44
CA THR A 123 -2.72 10.29 5.90
C THR A 123 -3.97 11.04 6.35
N PRO A 124 -4.30 11.10 7.65
CA PRO A 124 -5.44 11.89 8.11
C PRO A 124 -5.37 13.38 7.75
N THR A 125 -4.16 13.93 7.55
CA THR A 125 -3.94 15.37 7.36
C THR A 125 -3.26 15.74 6.05
N ALA A 126 -2.81 14.77 5.25
CA ALA A 126 -2.10 15.05 4.00
C ALA A 126 -2.30 13.97 2.95
N THR A 127 -2.12 14.36 1.70
CA THR A 127 -2.02 13.50 0.54
C THR A 127 -0.62 13.62 -0.05
N ILE A 128 0.05 12.49 -0.27
CA ILE A 128 1.41 12.40 -0.78
C ILE A 128 1.36 11.80 -2.18
N GLY A 129 1.71 12.58 -3.19
CA GLY A 129 1.99 12.11 -4.55
C GLY A 129 3.45 11.70 -4.66
N VAL A 130 3.73 10.51 -5.19
CA VAL A 130 5.08 9.92 -5.20
C VAL A 130 5.64 9.87 -6.61
N ARG A 131 6.84 10.42 -6.78
CA ARG A 131 7.54 10.43 -8.07
C ARG A 131 8.89 9.73 -7.96
N GLY A 132 8.84 8.39 -7.88
CA GLY A 132 10.03 7.56 -7.95
C GLY A 132 11.05 7.80 -6.84
N THR A 133 10.63 7.74 -5.58
CA THR A 133 11.51 7.98 -4.43
C THR A 133 11.21 7.05 -3.26
N ASP A 134 12.15 6.99 -2.34
CA ASP A 134 12.00 6.34 -1.05
C ASP A 134 11.75 7.40 0.02
N PHE A 135 10.85 7.13 0.94
CA PHE A 135 10.62 8.00 2.09
C PHE A 135 10.05 7.21 3.27
N THR A 136 10.13 7.80 4.43
CA THR A 136 9.42 7.34 5.61
C THR A 136 8.41 8.38 6.07
N MET A 137 7.30 7.92 6.60
CA MET A 137 6.30 8.78 7.20
C MET A 137 5.90 8.24 8.57
N THR A 138 5.57 9.13 9.47
CA THR A 138 5.00 8.80 10.78
C THR A 138 3.70 9.57 10.96
N VAL A 139 2.64 8.88 11.32
CA VAL A 139 1.34 9.44 11.67
C VAL A 139 1.12 9.21 13.17
N ASP A 140 0.91 10.26 13.92
CA ASP A 140 0.66 10.20 15.36
C ASP A 140 -0.83 9.95 15.68
N GLU A 141 -1.15 9.81 16.97
CA GLU A 141 -2.50 9.51 17.45
C GLU A 141 -3.52 10.64 17.19
N ILE A 142 -3.05 11.86 16.99
CA ILE A 142 -3.89 13.03 16.64
C ILE A 142 -3.97 13.27 15.13
N GLY A 143 -3.31 12.41 14.32
CA GLY A 143 -3.33 12.45 12.86
C GLY A 143 -2.27 13.35 12.23
N SER A 144 -1.37 13.96 13.02
CA SER A 144 -0.26 14.74 12.46
C SER A 144 0.72 13.84 11.73
N SER A 145 1.22 14.32 10.61
CA SER A 145 2.10 13.55 9.73
C SER A 145 3.49 14.20 9.64
N THR A 146 4.51 13.39 9.85
CA THR A 146 5.91 13.75 9.60
C THR A 146 6.43 12.91 8.44
N ILE A 147 7.00 13.55 7.42
CA ILE A 147 7.50 12.89 6.21
C ILE A 147 8.97 13.22 6.03
N ILE A 148 9.80 12.20 5.79
CA ILE A 148 11.25 12.32 5.61
C ILE A 148 11.62 11.60 4.32
N LEU A 149 12.15 12.33 3.33
CA LEU A 149 12.73 11.76 2.13
C LEU A 149 14.01 10.98 2.47
N LEU A 150 14.18 9.84 1.82
CA LEU A 150 15.36 9.00 1.96
C LEU A 150 16.12 8.98 0.63
N PRO A 151 17.47 9.02 0.67
CA PRO A 151 18.23 8.82 -0.55
C PRO A 151 18.14 7.37 -1.01
N SER A 152 17.90 7.17 -2.30
CA SER A 152 18.05 5.88 -2.98
C SER A 152 19.41 5.80 -3.64
N CYS A 153 20.18 4.76 -3.31
CA CYS A 153 21.53 4.58 -3.86
C CYS A 153 21.55 3.40 -4.83
N ASP A 154 22.23 3.59 -5.97
CA ASP A 154 22.46 2.51 -6.91
C ASP A 154 23.60 1.58 -6.47
N THR A 155 23.82 0.49 -7.20
CA THR A 155 24.89 -0.49 -6.94
C THR A 155 26.30 0.08 -7.08
N ASN A 156 26.47 1.25 -7.71
CA ASN A 156 27.74 1.95 -7.88
C ASN A 156 27.99 2.97 -6.75
N GLY A 157 27.04 3.11 -5.81
CA GLY A 157 27.13 4.03 -4.69
C GLY A 157 26.71 5.47 -5.02
N PHE A 158 26.12 5.73 -6.18
CA PHE A 158 25.49 7.02 -6.47
C PHE A 158 24.13 7.08 -5.81
N CYS A 159 23.93 8.08 -4.96
CA CYS A 159 22.66 8.29 -4.25
C CYS A 159 21.93 9.49 -4.85
N PHE A 160 20.64 9.35 -5.03
CA PHE A 160 19.76 10.43 -5.45
C PHE A 160 18.54 10.49 -4.52
N VAL A 161 17.97 11.65 -4.40
CA VAL A 161 16.69 11.88 -3.74
C VAL A 161 15.67 12.13 -4.84
N GLY A 162 14.55 11.43 -4.80
CA GLY A 162 13.46 11.67 -5.75
C GLY A 162 12.58 12.82 -5.29
N GLU A 163 11.39 12.91 -5.85
CA GLU A 163 10.44 13.99 -5.58
C GLU A 163 9.15 13.43 -4.99
N ILE A 164 8.62 14.10 -3.98
CA ILE A 164 7.24 13.93 -3.52
C ILE A 164 6.52 15.26 -3.48
N THR A 165 5.22 15.21 -3.72
CA THR A 165 4.32 16.35 -3.54
C THR A 165 3.46 16.05 -2.31
N VAL A 166 3.45 16.95 -1.34
CA VAL A 166 2.62 16.84 -0.14
C VAL A 166 1.56 17.92 -0.18
N GLU A 167 0.30 17.54 -0.19
CA GLU A 167 -0.86 18.42 -0.19
C GLU A 167 -1.65 18.25 1.12
N SER A 168 -2.05 19.35 1.72
CA SER A 168 -2.85 19.44 2.93
C SER A 168 -3.80 20.64 2.87
N ASP A 169 -4.66 20.82 3.86
CA ASP A 169 -5.53 21.99 3.98
C ASP A 169 -4.74 23.31 4.05
N ALA A 170 -3.47 23.27 4.47
CA ALA A 170 -2.59 24.43 4.54
C ALA A 170 -1.92 24.80 3.20
N GLY A 171 -2.02 23.94 2.19
CA GLY A 171 -1.43 24.11 0.87
C GLY A 171 -0.59 22.92 0.43
N GLN A 172 0.21 23.15 -0.62
CA GLN A 172 1.04 22.14 -1.27
C GLN A 172 2.52 22.46 -1.12
N VAL A 173 3.33 21.44 -0.86
CA VAL A 173 4.80 21.52 -0.80
C VAL A 173 5.40 20.42 -1.69
N ILE A 174 6.42 20.77 -2.46
CA ILE A 174 7.25 19.82 -3.19
C ILE A 174 8.55 19.62 -2.41
N MET A 175 8.91 18.37 -2.15
CA MET A 175 10.15 17.96 -1.49
C MET A 175 11.01 17.17 -2.49
N ASN A 176 12.27 17.56 -2.64
CA ASN A 176 13.26 16.96 -3.54
C ASN A 176 14.67 17.14 -2.99
#